data_f85fd9a7e2e2718a7daaa2434a7d2fc0
#
_entry.id   f85fd9a7e2e2718a7daaa2434a7d2fc0
#
_cell.length_a   1.000
_cell.length_b   1.000
_cell.length_c   1.000
_cell.angle_alpha   90.00
_cell.angle_beta   90.00
_cell.angle_gamma   90.00
#
_symmetry.space_group_name_H-M   'P 1'
#
loop_
_entity.id
_entity.type
_entity.pdbx_description
1 polymer ?
#
loop_
_entity_poly.entity_id
_entity_poly.type
_entity_poly.pdbx_seq_one_letter_code
_entity_poly.pdbx_strand_id
1 'polypeptide(L)'
;ANIGEIDILINNAGYLVKNNFDKLSHEDLLKSYQINVIGIMQAVQVIIPKMNPNGSHIVNISSMGGFQGSVKFPGLTAYSTSKAALCSFTELFAEEYKDSGIKMNCLCLGAVQTEMLEEAFPGFEAPHSPEEMASFIYTFATTQGDFMNGKIIPVSQSTP
;
A
#
# COMPACT_ATOMS: atom_id res chain seq x y z
N ALA A 1 11.65 -21.93 7.49
CA ALA A 1 10.29 -22.42 7.49
C ALA A 1 9.89 -22.74 6.05
N ASN A 2 9.30 -23.92 5.83
CA ASN A 2 8.79 -24.27 4.51
C ASN A 2 7.39 -23.64 4.40
N ILE A 3 7.28 -22.52 3.72
CA ILE A 3 6.00 -21.87 3.44
C ILE A 3 5.36 -22.67 2.30
N GLY A 4 4.15 -23.19 2.54
CA GLY A 4 3.34 -23.85 1.52
C GLY A 4 2.82 -22.89 0.44
N GLU A 5 1.74 -23.25 -0.20
CA GLU A 5 1.03 -22.42 -1.15
C GLU A 5 0.41 -21.20 -0.45
N ILE A 6 0.42 -20.05 -1.14
CA ILE A 6 -0.02 -18.77 -0.59
C ILE A 6 -1.22 -18.26 -1.39
N ASP A 7 -2.33 -18.04 -0.70
CA ASP A 7 -3.55 -17.50 -1.30
C ASP A 7 -3.61 -15.98 -1.22
N ILE A 8 -3.06 -15.39 -0.15
CA ILE A 8 -3.15 -13.94 0.10
C ILE A 8 -1.80 -13.41 0.58
N LEU A 9 -1.36 -12.31 -0.03
CA LEU A 9 -0.24 -11.50 0.44
C LEU A 9 -0.73 -10.06 0.70
N ILE A 10 -0.52 -9.55 1.91
CA ILE A 10 -0.79 -8.15 2.26
C ILE A 10 0.53 -7.42 2.50
N ASN A 11 0.87 -6.49 1.61
CA ASN A 11 2.03 -5.62 1.73
C ASN A 11 1.66 -4.39 2.55
N ASN A 12 1.73 -4.51 3.87
CA ASN A 12 1.34 -3.46 4.82
C ASN A 12 2.52 -2.64 5.35
N ALA A 13 3.73 -3.19 5.39
CA ALA A 13 4.91 -2.49 5.90
C ALA A 13 5.12 -1.15 5.16
N GLY A 14 5.42 -0.11 5.92
CA GLY A 14 5.60 1.22 5.37
C GLY A 14 6.50 2.08 6.24
N TYR A 15 7.08 3.11 5.63
CA TYR A 15 7.90 4.11 6.29
C TYR A 15 7.44 5.49 5.87
N LEU A 16 7.28 6.38 6.84
CA LEU A 16 6.92 7.77 6.64
C LEU A 16 7.99 8.68 7.24
N VAL A 17 8.45 9.64 6.48
CA VAL A 17 9.22 10.77 6.95
C VAL A 17 8.47 12.05 6.59
N LYS A 18 8.31 12.95 7.56
CA LYS A 18 7.69 14.27 7.36
C LYS A 18 8.75 15.35 7.52
N ASN A 19 9.06 16.00 6.42
CA ASN A 19 9.99 17.14 6.40
C ASN A 19 9.71 18.02 5.18
N ASN A 20 10.07 19.30 5.25
CA ASN A 20 10.03 20.17 4.08
C ASN A 20 10.93 19.59 2.97
N PHE A 21 10.53 19.77 1.72
CA PHE A 21 11.24 19.19 0.58
C PHE A 21 12.72 19.56 0.54
N ASP A 22 13.05 20.81 0.81
CA ASP A 22 14.41 21.33 0.84
C ASP A 22 15.26 20.83 2.03
N LYS A 23 14.63 20.14 2.98
CA LYS A 23 15.26 19.55 4.18
C LYS A 23 15.31 18.03 4.15
N LEU A 24 14.66 17.40 3.17
CA LEU A 24 14.74 15.94 3.01
C LEU A 24 16.17 15.54 2.66
N SER A 25 16.74 14.64 3.45
CA SER A 25 18.06 14.08 3.15
C SER A 25 17.97 13.05 2.01
N HIS A 26 19.10 12.77 1.39
CA HIS A 26 19.19 11.67 0.43
C HIS A 26 18.83 10.32 1.06
N GLU A 27 19.20 10.12 2.32
CA GLU A 27 18.87 8.91 3.08
C GLU A 27 17.36 8.77 3.29
N ASP A 28 16.64 9.86 3.63
CA ASP A 28 15.19 9.86 3.77
C ASP A 28 14.48 9.44 2.48
N LEU A 29 14.95 9.98 1.35
CA LEU A 29 14.43 9.62 0.03
C LEU A 29 14.67 8.14 -0.28
N LEU A 30 15.90 7.67 -0.14
CA LEU A 30 16.25 6.28 -0.39
C LEU A 30 15.47 5.33 0.51
N LYS A 31 15.40 5.60 1.82
CA LYS A 31 14.69 4.74 2.78
C LYS A 31 13.19 4.67 2.48
N SER A 32 12.58 5.79 2.10
CA SER A 32 11.17 5.81 1.71
C SER A 32 10.89 4.89 0.52
N TYR A 33 11.69 4.98 -0.53
CA TYR A 33 11.53 4.12 -1.71
C TYR A 33 11.97 2.68 -1.43
N GLN A 34 13.03 2.47 -0.67
CA GLN A 34 13.51 1.14 -0.32
C GLN A 34 12.44 0.33 0.42
N ILE A 35 11.74 0.95 1.38
CA ILE A 35 10.72 0.24 2.17
C ILE A 35 9.38 0.19 1.43
N ASN A 36 8.89 1.34 0.93
CA ASN A 36 7.54 1.45 0.42
C ASN A 36 7.36 0.92 -1.00
N VAL A 37 8.45 0.69 -1.74
CA VAL A 37 8.40 0.26 -3.15
C VAL A 37 9.29 -0.95 -3.39
N ILE A 38 10.61 -0.78 -3.27
CA ILE A 38 11.58 -1.80 -3.68
C ILE A 38 11.43 -3.06 -2.84
N GLY A 39 11.31 -2.93 -1.51
CA GLY A 39 11.12 -4.06 -0.61
C GLY A 39 9.83 -4.84 -0.91
N ILE A 40 8.76 -4.13 -1.26
CA ILE A 40 7.49 -4.75 -1.68
C ILE A 40 7.67 -5.50 -3.00
N MET A 41 8.29 -4.88 -4.01
CA MET A 41 8.57 -5.54 -5.29
C MET A 41 9.42 -6.80 -5.11
N GLN A 42 10.47 -6.73 -4.29
CA GLN A 42 11.32 -7.89 -3.97
C GLN A 42 10.55 -8.99 -3.24
N ALA A 43 9.70 -8.64 -2.28
CA ALA A 43 8.84 -9.60 -1.59
C ALA A 43 7.90 -10.31 -2.57
N VAL A 44 7.27 -9.57 -3.47
CA VAL A 44 6.40 -10.11 -4.52
C VAL A 44 7.17 -11.05 -5.44
N GLN A 45 8.37 -10.66 -5.90
CA GLN A 45 9.21 -11.54 -6.75
C GLN A 45 9.52 -12.89 -6.07
N VAL A 46 9.80 -12.88 -4.79
CA VAL A 46 10.11 -14.11 -4.02
C VAL A 46 8.86 -14.98 -3.82
N ILE A 47 7.69 -14.35 -3.69
CA ILE A 47 6.44 -15.04 -3.34
C ILE A 47 5.70 -15.56 -4.57
N ILE A 48 5.78 -14.93 -5.74
CA ILE A 48 5.10 -15.35 -6.98
C ILE A 48 5.17 -16.86 -7.24
N PRO A 49 6.33 -17.54 -7.15
CA PRO A 49 6.40 -18.99 -7.42
C PRO A 49 5.63 -19.86 -6.41
N LYS A 50 5.14 -19.26 -5.33
CA LYS A 50 4.40 -19.92 -4.24
C LYS A 50 2.93 -19.48 -4.18
N MET A 51 2.54 -18.50 -5.01
CA MET A 51 1.15 -18.08 -5.08
C MET A 51 0.29 -19.17 -5.72
N ASN A 52 -0.92 -19.34 -5.19
CA ASN A 52 -1.89 -20.29 -5.72
C ASN A 52 -2.32 -19.89 -7.15
N PRO A 53 -2.01 -20.68 -8.19
CA PRO A 53 -2.35 -20.34 -9.56
C PRO A 53 -3.85 -20.45 -9.87
N ASN A 54 -4.64 -21.07 -8.99
CA ASN A 54 -6.08 -21.22 -9.15
C ASN A 54 -6.87 -20.02 -8.60
N GLY A 55 -6.18 -19.04 -8.05
CA GLY A 55 -6.74 -17.80 -7.52
C GLY A 55 -6.00 -17.37 -6.27
N SER A 56 -5.28 -16.28 -6.39
CA SER A 56 -4.59 -15.65 -5.26
C SER A 56 -4.62 -14.14 -5.37
N HIS A 57 -4.50 -13.46 -4.24
CA HIS A 57 -4.71 -12.03 -4.17
C HIS A 57 -3.57 -11.32 -3.42
N ILE A 58 -2.94 -10.36 -4.06
CA ILE A 58 -1.96 -9.46 -3.48
C ILE A 58 -2.65 -8.12 -3.20
N VAL A 59 -2.58 -7.64 -1.97
CA VAL A 59 -3.13 -6.34 -1.56
C VAL A 59 -1.99 -5.45 -1.10
N ASN A 60 -1.76 -4.37 -1.85
CA ASN A 60 -0.80 -3.34 -1.49
C ASN A 60 -1.48 -2.24 -0.67
N ILE A 61 -0.87 -1.88 0.46
CA ILE A 61 -1.36 -0.78 1.30
C ILE A 61 -0.62 0.51 0.94
N SER A 62 -1.34 1.38 0.24
CA SER A 62 -0.91 2.72 -0.12
C SER A 62 -1.56 3.75 0.80
N SER A 63 -1.63 4.99 0.37
CA SER A 63 -2.18 6.12 1.11
C SER A 63 -2.93 7.06 0.18
N MET A 64 -3.90 7.79 0.71
CA MET A 64 -4.52 8.91 0.01
C MET A 64 -3.47 9.93 -0.47
N GLY A 65 -2.35 10.09 0.26
CA GLY A 65 -1.24 10.93 -0.19
C GLY A 65 -0.63 10.47 -1.53
N GLY A 66 -0.67 9.18 -1.85
CA GLY A 66 -0.22 8.59 -3.12
C GLY A 66 -1.29 8.52 -4.20
N PHE A 67 -2.57 8.66 -3.85
CA PHE A 67 -3.68 8.58 -4.79
C PHE A 67 -3.72 9.79 -5.72
N GLN A 68 -3.86 9.57 -7.03
CA GLN A 68 -3.90 10.65 -8.02
C GLN A 68 -5.20 11.46 -7.85
N GLY A 69 -5.08 12.78 -7.83
CA GLY A 69 -6.21 13.71 -7.67
C GLY A 69 -6.59 14.01 -6.20
N SER A 70 -6.00 13.31 -5.21
CA SER A 70 -6.24 13.62 -3.81
C SER A 70 -5.56 14.91 -3.35
N VAL A 71 -6.07 15.50 -2.26
CA VAL A 71 -5.40 16.59 -1.55
C VAL A 71 -4.00 16.14 -1.11
N LYS A 72 -3.01 17.01 -1.29
CA LYS A 72 -1.61 16.75 -0.91
C LYS A 72 -1.25 17.52 0.35
N PHE A 73 -0.44 16.88 1.20
CA PHE A 73 -0.02 17.47 2.46
C PHE A 73 1.45 17.90 2.38
N PRO A 74 1.78 19.15 2.69
CA PRO A 74 3.17 19.60 2.76
C PRO A 74 4.00 18.76 3.72
N GLY A 75 5.24 18.52 3.33
CA GLY A 75 6.18 17.72 4.15
C GLY A 75 6.13 16.20 3.89
N LEU A 76 5.21 15.70 3.08
CA LEU A 76 5.09 14.29 2.78
C LEU A 76 5.63 13.88 1.40
N THR A 77 6.51 14.66 0.80
CA THR A 77 6.97 14.42 -0.58
C THR A 77 7.54 13.02 -0.77
N ALA A 78 8.51 12.59 0.05
CA ALA A 78 9.12 11.27 -0.08
C ALA A 78 8.10 10.14 0.13
N TYR A 79 7.27 10.25 1.15
CA TYR A 79 6.23 9.29 1.46
C TYR A 79 5.18 9.20 0.33
N SER A 80 4.56 10.32 -0.02
CA SER A 80 3.45 10.34 -0.99
C SER A 80 3.89 9.89 -2.38
N THR A 81 5.09 10.28 -2.82
CA THR A 81 5.62 9.83 -4.12
C THR A 81 5.95 8.34 -4.13
N SER A 82 6.48 7.79 -3.04
CA SER A 82 6.71 6.34 -2.93
C SER A 82 5.38 5.56 -2.91
N LYS A 83 4.35 6.07 -2.24
CA LYS A 83 3.01 5.45 -2.24
C LYS A 83 2.31 5.57 -3.60
N ALA A 84 2.55 6.63 -4.37
CA ALA A 84 2.10 6.74 -5.76
C ALA A 84 2.81 5.74 -6.69
N ALA A 85 4.11 5.52 -6.50
CA ALA A 85 4.85 4.48 -7.24
C ALA A 85 4.30 3.08 -6.96
N LEU A 86 3.85 2.80 -5.73
CA LEU A 86 3.19 1.53 -5.39
C LEU A 86 1.85 1.35 -6.11
N CYS A 87 1.07 2.43 -6.30
CA CYS A 87 -0.13 2.39 -7.13
C CYS A 87 0.19 2.00 -8.57
N SER A 88 1.18 2.66 -9.20
CA SER A 88 1.59 2.35 -10.56
C SER A 88 2.14 0.92 -10.70
N PHE A 89 2.92 0.44 -9.72
CA PHE A 89 3.36 -0.96 -9.67
C PHE A 89 2.19 -1.94 -9.68
N THR A 90 1.14 -1.64 -8.92
CA THR A 90 -0.08 -2.48 -8.85
C THR A 90 -0.73 -2.65 -10.23
N GLU A 91 -0.89 -1.55 -10.97
CA GLU A 91 -1.50 -1.56 -12.30
C GLU A 91 -0.64 -2.33 -13.32
N LEU A 92 0.67 -2.09 -13.32
CA LEU A 92 1.62 -2.76 -14.20
C LEU A 92 1.69 -4.27 -13.92
N PHE A 93 1.77 -4.66 -12.66
CA PHE A 93 1.76 -6.07 -12.26
C PHE A 93 0.50 -6.77 -12.71
N ALA A 94 -0.67 -6.16 -12.48
CA ALA A 94 -1.95 -6.74 -12.86
C ALA A 94 -2.10 -6.98 -14.37
N GLU A 95 -1.52 -6.12 -15.20
CA GLU A 95 -1.49 -6.33 -16.66
C GLU A 95 -0.50 -7.41 -17.05
N GLU A 96 0.71 -7.40 -16.48
CA GLU A 96 1.76 -8.37 -16.78
C GLU A 96 1.37 -9.80 -16.38
N TYR A 97 0.65 -9.96 -15.26
CA TYR A 97 0.23 -11.25 -14.69
C TYR A 97 -1.25 -11.58 -14.91
N LYS A 98 -1.94 -10.93 -15.84
CA LYS A 98 -3.40 -11.07 -16.04
C LYS A 98 -3.89 -12.50 -16.26
N ASP A 99 -3.04 -13.34 -16.88
CA ASP A 99 -3.36 -14.73 -17.22
C ASP A 99 -2.81 -15.75 -16.20
N SER A 100 -2.22 -15.30 -15.09
CA SER A 100 -1.55 -16.16 -14.12
C SER A 100 -2.44 -16.70 -13.00
N GLY A 101 -3.68 -16.20 -12.88
CA GLY A 101 -4.54 -16.44 -11.71
C GLY A 101 -4.22 -15.56 -10.49
N ILE A 102 -3.12 -14.80 -10.50
CA ILE A 102 -2.73 -13.90 -9.41
C ILE A 102 -3.35 -12.51 -9.66
N LYS A 103 -4.09 -12.01 -8.69
CA LYS A 103 -4.66 -10.66 -8.74
C LYS A 103 -3.87 -9.72 -7.83
N MET A 104 -3.75 -8.46 -8.21
CA MET A 104 -3.13 -7.43 -7.38
C MET A 104 -3.99 -6.18 -7.35
N ASN A 105 -4.31 -5.69 -6.17
CA ASN A 105 -5.03 -4.44 -5.98
C ASN A 105 -4.34 -3.57 -4.91
N CYS A 106 -4.64 -2.29 -4.91
CA CYS A 106 -4.04 -1.32 -4.00
C CYS A 106 -5.12 -0.54 -3.24
N LEU A 107 -5.02 -0.52 -1.92
CA LEU A 107 -5.87 0.28 -1.04
C LEU A 107 -5.13 1.55 -0.65
N CYS A 108 -5.67 2.69 -1.04
CA CYS A 108 -5.15 4.01 -0.66
C CYS A 108 -5.88 4.50 0.60
N LEU A 109 -5.32 4.17 1.76
CA LEU A 109 -5.96 4.47 3.03
C LEU A 109 -5.92 5.96 3.36
N GLY A 110 -7.02 6.46 3.92
CA GLY A 110 -7.08 7.71 4.65
C GLY A 110 -6.39 7.61 6.01
N ALA A 111 -6.71 8.54 6.91
CA ALA A 111 -6.13 8.57 8.23
C ALA A 111 -6.67 7.39 9.09
N VAL A 112 -5.74 6.67 9.71
CA VAL A 112 -6.00 5.59 10.69
C VAL A 112 -5.16 5.90 11.93
N GLN A 113 -5.73 5.75 13.13
CA GLN A 113 -5.08 6.10 14.39
C GLN A 113 -3.93 5.12 14.73
N THR A 114 -2.77 5.36 14.13
CA THR A 114 -1.57 4.56 14.27
C THR A 114 -0.43 5.37 14.88
N GLU A 115 0.60 4.70 15.41
CA GLU A 115 1.84 5.35 15.87
C GLU A 115 2.46 6.22 14.77
N MET A 116 2.50 5.73 13.54
CA MET A 116 3.03 6.46 12.37
C MET A 116 2.26 7.78 12.13
N LEU A 117 0.93 7.77 12.31
CA LEU A 117 0.12 8.97 12.16
C LEU A 117 0.39 9.96 13.29
N GLU A 118 0.46 9.49 14.53
CA GLU A 118 0.71 10.32 15.71
C GLU A 118 2.10 10.98 15.64
N GLU A 119 3.13 10.25 15.19
CA GLU A 119 4.45 10.80 14.97
C GLU A 119 4.47 11.90 13.88
N ALA A 120 3.74 11.67 12.77
CA ALA A 120 3.69 12.62 11.67
C ALA A 120 2.79 13.85 11.94
N PHE A 121 1.72 13.66 12.71
CA PHE A 121 0.69 14.66 13.00
C PHE A 121 0.25 14.59 14.46
N PRO A 122 1.11 15.02 15.42
CA PRO A 122 0.80 14.94 16.84
C PRO A 122 -0.53 15.63 17.18
N GLY A 123 -1.38 14.91 17.93
CA GLY A 123 -2.68 15.38 18.36
C GLY A 123 -3.78 15.37 17.28
N PHE A 124 -3.52 14.80 16.11
CA PHE A 124 -4.57 14.58 15.13
C PHE A 124 -5.36 13.30 15.47
N GLU A 125 -6.67 13.43 15.57
CA GLU A 125 -7.58 12.30 15.82
C GLU A 125 -8.10 11.74 14.49
N ALA A 126 -7.74 10.49 14.19
CA ALA A 126 -8.23 9.83 13.00
C ALA A 126 -9.64 9.24 13.20
N PRO A 127 -10.46 9.16 12.14
CA PRO A 127 -11.82 8.65 12.23
C PRO A 127 -11.91 7.12 12.48
N HIS A 128 -10.82 6.39 12.22
CA HIS A 128 -10.80 4.93 12.32
C HIS A 128 -9.65 4.42 13.17
N SER A 129 -9.94 3.37 13.94
CA SER A 129 -8.92 2.61 14.67
C SER A 129 -8.15 1.65 13.72
N PRO A 130 -6.95 1.19 14.15
CA PRO A 130 -6.21 0.14 13.43
C PRO A 130 -7.01 -1.14 13.27
N GLU A 131 -7.80 -1.54 14.27
CA GLU A 131 -8.61 -2.77 14.29
C GLU A 131 -9.75 -2.69 13.27
N GLU A 132 -10.45 -1.56 13.18
CA GLU A 132 -11.50 -1.33 12.19
C GLU A 132 -10.94 -1.42 10.77
N MET A 133 -9.80 -0.76 10.53
CA MET A 133 -9.15 -0.78 9.23
C MET A 133 -8.61 -2.18 8.89
N ALA A 134 -8.04 -2.90 9.85
CA ALA A 134 -7.57 -4.26 9.66
C ALA A 134 -8.71 -5.22 9.28
N SER A 135 -9.88 -5.08 9.91
CA SER A 135 -11.08 -5.84 9.56
C SER A 135 -11.54 -5.58 8.12
N PHE A 136 -11.51 -4.32 7.70
CA PHE A 136 -11.81 -3.95 6.31
C PHE A 136 -10.82 -4.56 5.34
N ILE A 137 -9.51 -4.42 5.60
CA ILE A 137 -8.45 -4.97 4.74
C ILE A 137 -8.56 -6.48 4.64
N TYR A 138 -8.82 -7.19 5.75
CA TYR A 138 -9.02 -8.63 5.76
C TYR A 138 -10.19 -9.03 4.87
N THR A 139 -11.36 -8.39 5.03
CA THR A 139 -12.53 -8.66 4.21
C THR A 139 -12.25 -8.41 2.73
N PHE A 140 -11.62 -7.27 2.40
CA PHE A 140 -11.24 -6.95 1.03
C PHE A 140 -10.30 -8.02 0.45
N ALA A 141 -9.25 -8.38 1.17
CA ALA A 141 -8.25 -9.33 0.69
C ALA A 141 -8.84 -10.74 0.43
N THR A 142 -9.81 -11.16 1.25
CA THR A 142 -10.41 -12.49 1.18
C THR A 142 -11.59 -12.60 0.22
N THR A 143 -12.20 -11.47 -0.21
CA THR A 143 -13.47 -11.53 -0.98
C THR A 143 -13.43 -10.79 -2.30
N GLN A 144 -12.54 -9.82 -2.50
CA GLN A 144 -12.59 -8.93 -3.67
C GLN A 144 -11.66 -9.32 -4.82
N GLY A 145 -10.75 -10.26 -4.64
CA GLY A 145 -9.85 -10.73 -5.69
C GLY A 145 -10.57 -11.30 -6.92
N ASP A 146 -11.75 -11.88 -6.75
CA ASP A 146 -12.54 -12.41 -7.86
C ASP A 146 -13.16 -11.33 -8.75
N PHE A 147 -13.34 -10.13 -8.21
CA PHE A 147 -14.04 -9.03 -8.89
C PHE A 147 -13.10 -7.94 -9.40
N MET A 148 -11.87 -7.86 -8.84
CA MET A 148 -10.98 -6.73 -9.05
C MET A 148 -9.56 -7.20 -9.36
N ASN A 149 -8.93 -6.58 -10.36
CA ASN A 149 -7.51 -6.71 -10.65
C ASN A 149 -6.97 -5.37 -11.15
N GLY A 150 -5.81 -4.95 -10.65
CA GLY A 150 -5.17 -3.69 -11.02
C GLY A 150 -5.90 -2.45 -10.53
N LYS A 151 -6.75 -2.55 -9.49
CA LYS A 151 -7.53 -1.41 -9.01
C LYS A 151 -6.83 -0.66 -7.90
N ILE A 152 -6.88 0.66 -8.03
CA ILE A 152 -6.39 1.61 -7.03
C ILE A 152 -7.63 2.19 -6.34
N ILE A 153 -7.83 1.84 -5.08
CA ILE A 153 -9.09 2.08 -4.36
C ILE A 153 -8.87 3.05 -3.23
N PRO A 154 -9.45 4.26 -3.29
CA PRO A 154 -9.43 5.20 -2.18
C PRO A 154 -10.34 4.68 -1.04
N VAL A 155 -9.77 4.56 0.16
CA VAL A 155 -10.47 4.13 1.38
C VAL A 155 -10.42 5.29 2.36
N SER A 156 -11.33 6.22 2.19
CA SER A 156 -11.42 7.44 3.00
C SER A 156 -12.85 7.98 2.98
N GLN A 157 -13.28 8.56 4.09
CA GLN A 157 -14.57 9.26 4.17
C GLN A 157 -14.47 10.71 3.66
N SER A 158 -13.28 11.27 3.62
CA SER A 158 -13.05 12.59 3.02
C SER A 158 -12.86 12.43 1.52
N THR A 159 -13.59 13.21 0.75
CA THR A 159 -13.35 13.36 -0.69
C THR A 159 -12.01 14.08 -0.88
N PRO A 160 -11.17 13.58 -1.79
CA PRO A 160 -9.95 14.30 -2.15
C PRO A 160 -10.25 15.64 -2.80
#